data_5e66d158f818c6e40619a2ea3e2033d9
#
_entry.id   5e66d158f818c6e40619a2ea3e2033d9
#
_cell.length_a   1.000
_cell.length_b   1.000
_cell.length_c   1.000
_cell.angle_alpha   90.00
_cell.angle_beta   90.00
_cell.angle_gamma   90.00
#
_symmetry.space_group_name_H-M   'P 1'
#
loop_
_entity.id
_entity.type
_entity.pdbx_description
1 polymer ?
#
loop_
_entity_poly.entity_id
_entity_poly.type
_entity_poly.pdbx_seq_one_letter_code
_entity_poly.pdbx_strand_id
1 'polypeptide(L)'
;MTGACVSTLIARAEAHSPEAGFGERIAENQRRVFQIAFSILGNSADAEDVAQEAFLRAYQRFASLREAEKFRAWVNRIVFRLALNRKRGYRRRLARDTAWLISETRTTVDGAGDAEKQVMLDRLRREIERLPEKLRSVLQLSLVEEMDAADVGAVLGIPAGTVRSRVHTARKLLLEVMQ
;
A
#
# COMPACT_ATOMS: atom_id res chain seq x y z
N MET A 1 8.71 0.01 17.23
CA MET A 1 9.48 -1.26 17.32
C MET A 1 9.67 -1.94 15.94
N THR A 2 9.54 -1.20 14.86
CA THR A 2 9.55 -1.66 13.46
C THR A 2 10.96 -1.95 12.89
N GLY A 3 12.02 -1.60 13.62
CA GLY A 3 13.40 -1.68 13.10
C GLY A 3 14.06 -3.06 13.11
N ALA A 4 13.65 -3.97 13.98
CA ALA A 4 14.41 -5.20 14.23
C ALA A 4 14.29 -6.24 13.10
N CYS A 5 13.14 -6.35 12.45
CA CYS A 5 12.91 -7.38 11.44
C CYS A 5 13.53 -7.02 10.08
N VAL A 6 13.49 -5.73 9.72
CA VAL A 6 14.12 -5.23 8.49
C VAL A 6 15.64 -5.26 8.61
N SER A 7 16.19 -4.95 9.79
CA SER A 7 17.64 -5.06 10.08
C SER A 7 18.17 -6.48 9.92
N THR A 8 17.39 -7.49 10.28
CA THR A 8 17.78 -8.91 10.11
C THR A 8 17.82 -9.32 8.63
N LEU A 9 16.91 -8.77 7.80
CA LEU A 9 16.92 -8.98 6.35
C LEU A 9 18.12 -8.28 5.68
N ILE A 10 18.47 -7.07 6.12
CA ILE A 10 19.64 -6.32 5.63
C ILE A 10 20.94 -7.08 5.96
N ALA A 11 21.11 -7.52 7.20
CA ALA A 11 22.31 -8.27 7.62
C ALA A 11 22.49 -9.60 6.87
N ARG A 12 21.39 -10.23 6.44
CA ARG A 12 21.42 -11.48 5.66
C ARG A 12 21.72 -11.24 4.18
N ALA A 13 21.39 -10.06 3.64
CA ALA A 13 21.69 -9.65 2.27
C ALA A 13 23.17 -9.32 2.06
N GLU A 14 23.83 -8.74 3.08
CA GLU A 14 25.24 -8.35 3.01
C GLU A 14 26.22 -9.53 3.02
N ALA A 15 25.82 -10.71 3.46
CA ALA A 15 26.68 -11.86 3.63
C ALA A 15 27.00 -12.65 2.33
N HIS A 16 26.30 -12.40 1.19
CA HIS A 16 26.52 -13.13 -0.08
C HIS A 16 26.28 -12.21 -1.29
N SER A 17 27.34 -11.69 -1.87
CA SER A 17 27.35 -10.90 -3.11
C SER A 17 26.94 -11.74 -4.34
N PRO A 18 25.96 -11.34 -5.15
CA PRO A 18 26.06 -10.39 -6.26
C PRO A 18 25.13 -9.17 -6.14
N GLU A 19 24.66 -8.86 -4.98
CA GLU A 19 23.57 -7.89 -4.72
C GLU A 19 24.05 -6.69 -3.94
N ALA A 20 25.30 -6.24 -4.19
CA ALA A 20 25.83 -5.00 -3.66
C ALA A 20 24.83 -3.84 -3.91
N GLY A 21 24.40 -3.16 -2.82
CA GLY A 21 23.44 -2.07 -2.88
C GLY A 21 21.96 -2.46 -2.67
N PHE A 22 21.59 -3.73 -2.48
CA PHE A 22 20.20 -4.08 -2.19
C PHE A 22 19.76 -3.61 -0.80
N GLY A 23 20.64 -3.71 0.21
CA GLY A 23 20.36 -3.23 1.57
C GLY A 23 20.07 -1.73 1.62
N GLU A 24 20.88 -0.92 0.92
CA GLU A 24 20.65 0.52 0.79
C GLU A 24 19.30 0.84 0.15
N ARG A 25 18.94 0.10 -0.91
CA ARG A 25 17.65 0.27 -1.59
C ARG A 25 16.45 -0.09 -0.71
N ILE A 26 16.59 -1.10 0.17
CA ILE A 26 15.56 -1.39 1.18
C ILE A 26 15.42 -0.20 2.11
N ALA A 27 16.54 0.30 2.68
CA ALA A 27 16.52 1.41 3.63
C ALA A 27 15.86 2.66 3.06
N GLU A 28 16.19 3.01 1.81
CA GLU A 28 15.60 4.15 1.10
C GLU A 28 14.09 4.01 0.82
N ASN A 29 13.62 2.78 0.63
CA ASN A 29 12.25 2.54 0.16
C ASN A 29 11.32 1.97 1.23
N GLN A 30 11.82 1.55 2.41
CA GLN A 30 11.04 0.84 3.43
C GLN A 30 9.80 1.62 3.91
N ARG A 31 9.96 2.92 4.17
CA ARG A 31 8.85 3.78 4.62
C ARG A 31 7.75 3.84 3.56
N ARG A 32 8.11 4.06 2.31
CA ARG A 32 7.16 4.15 1.20
C ARG A 32 6.46 2.84 0.92
N VAL A 33 7.20 1.73 0.90
CA VAL A 33 6.63 0.39 0.70
C VAL A 33 5.62 0.07 1.80
N PHE A 34 5.93 0.37 3.07
CA PHE A 34 4.99 0.24 4.18
C PHE A 34 3.75 1.14 3.98
N GLN A 35 3.94 2.42 3.64
CA GLN A 35 2.83 3.36 3.43
C GLN A 35 1.88 2.93 2.30
N ILE A 36 2.40 2.38 1.20
CA ILE A 36 1.59 1.82 0.11
C ILE A 36 0.76 0.64 0.64
N ALA A 37 1.36 -0.30 1.36
CA ALA A 37 0.63 -1.42 1.95
C ALA A 37 -0.44 -0.94 2.93
N PHE A 38 -0.09 -0.03 3.83
CA PHE A 38 -0.99 0.53 4.84
C PHE A 38 -2.18 1.30 4.22
N SER A 39 -1.95 2.10 3.18
CA SER A 39 -3.02 2.83 2.49
C SER A 39 -4.10 1.91 1.90
N ILE A 40 -3.75 0.67 1.59
CA ILE A 40 -4.66 -0.32 1.00
C ILE A 40 -5.30 -1.19 2.07
N LEU A 41 -4.52 -1.66 3.04
CA LEU A 41 -4.93 -2.66 4.04
C LEU A 41 -5.58 -2.01 5.27
N GLY A 42 -5.12 -0.81 5.66
CA GLY A 42 -5.65 -0.05 6.79
C GLY A 42 -5.22 -0.57 8.16
N ASN A 43 -4.36 -1.61 8.23
CA ASN A 43 -3.84 -2.13 9.48
C ASN A 43 -2.32 -2.34 9.40
N SER A 44 -1.65 -2.03 10.50
CA SER A 44 -0.18 -1.98 10.58
C SER A 44 0.45 -3.36 10.43
N ALA A 45 -0.07 -4.38 11.11
CA ALA A 45 0.50 -5.72 11.10
C ALA A 45 0.48 -6.33 9.69
N ASP A 46 -0.66 -6.27 8.99
CA ASP A 46 -0.77 -6.74 7.61
C ASP A 46 0.09 -5.91 6.65
N ALA A 47 0.23 -4.61 6.91
CA ALA A 47 1.07 -3.74 6.08
C ALA A 47 2.56 -4.08 6.24
N GLU A 48 3.01 -4.38 7.45
CA GLU A 48 4.38 -4.85 7.72
C GLU A 48 4.67 -6.18 7.05
N ASP A 49 3.77 -7.16 7.19
CA ASP A 49 3.88 -8.48 6.56
C ASP A 49 4.01 -8.35 5.04
N VAL A 50 3.14 -7.54 4.43
CA VAL A 50 3.14 -7.33 2.97
C VAL A 50 4.37 -6.55 2.51
N ALA A 51 4.86 -5.61 3.29
CA ALA A 51 6.10 -4.89 2.99
C ALA A 51 7.31 -5.83 3.02
N GLN A 52 7.40 -6.70 4.03
CA GLN A 52 8.45 -7.72 4.12
C GLN A 52 8.37 -8.70 2.94
N GLU A 53 7.18 -9.20 2.64
CA GLU A 53 6.97 -10.09 1.49
C GLU A 53 7.38 -9.42 0.16
N ALA A 54 7.09 -8.11 0.00
CA ALA A 54 7.49 -7.35 -1.17
C ALA A 54 9.00 -7.29 -1.34
N PHE A 55 9.74 -7.03 -0.26
CA PHE A 55 11.21 -7.02 -0.29
C PHE A 55 11.82 -8.41 -0.51
N LEU A 56 11.25 -9.45 0.07
CA LEU A 56 11.67 -10.82 -0.22
C LEU A 56 11.52 -11.18 -1.70
N ARG A 57 10.38 -10.83 -2.30
CA ARG A 57 10.14 -11.05 -3.74
C ARG A 57 11.04 -10.17 -4.61
N ALA A 58 11.33 -8.95 -4.16
CA ALA A 58 12.28 -8.08 -4.82
C ALA A 58 13.69 -8.67 -4.78
N TYR A 59 14.13 -9.18 -3.62
CA TYR A 59 15.42 -9.85 -3.46
C TYR A 59 15.58 -11.03 -4.43
N GLN A 60 14.61 -11.93 -4.43
CA GLN A 60 14.61 -13.13 -5.30
C GLN A 60 14.72 -12.82 -6.80
N ARG A 61 14.33 -11.60 -7.20
CA ARG A 61 14.31 -11.18 -8.60
C ARG A 61 15.24 -10.02 -8.90
N PHE A 62 16.07 -9.62 -7.94
CA PHE A 62 16.92 -8.44 -8.06
C PHE A 62 17.90 -8.57 -9.23
N ALA A 63 18.50 -9.75 -9.44
CA ALA A 63 19.38 -10.03 -10.57
C ALA A 63 18.71 -9.82 -11.95
N SER A 64 17.37 -9.86 -12.02
CA SER A 64 16.62 -9.62 -13.27
C SER A 64 16.36 -8.15 -13.54
N LEU A 65 16.63 -7.27 -12.58
CA LEU A 65 16.44 -5.83 -12.71
C LEU A 65 17.60 -5.21 -13.49
N ARG A 66 17.39 -4.93 -14.77
CA ARG A 66 18.42 -4.39 -15.67
C ARG A 66 18.84 -2.97 -15.35
N GLU A 67 17.95 -2.16 -14.77
CA GLU A 67 18.12 -0.73 -14.50
C GLU A 67 17.88 -0.44 -13.01
N ALA A 68 18.97 -0.16 -12.32
CA ALA A 68 18.97 0.12 -10.88
C ALA A 68 18.04 1.27 -10.49
N GLU A 69 17.91 2.26 -11.35
CA GLU A 69 17.07 3.46 -11.17
C GLU A 69 15.57 3.13 -11.15
N LYS A 70 15.18 2.03 -11.78
CA LYS A 70 13.78 1.55 -11.80
C LYS A 70 13.38 0.76 -10.57
N PHE A 71 14.31 0.48 -9.63
CA PHE A 71 14.04 -0.31 -8.43
C PHE A 71 12.85 0.22 -7.64
N ARG A 72 12.81 1.52 -7.38
CA ARG A 72 11.72 2.18 -6.63
C ARG A 72 10.35 1.93 -7.25
N ALA A 73 10.19 2.20 -8.54
CA ALA A 73 8.92 1.97 -9.24
C ALA A 73 8.56 0.48 -9.28
N TRP A 74 9.56 -0.38 -9.40
CA TRP A 74 9.38 -1.82 -9.46
C TRP A 74 8.94 -2.41 -8.13
N VAL A 75 9.61 -2.08 -7.00
CA VAL A 75 9.20 -2.56 -5.67
C VAL A 75 7.84 -2.00 -5.25
N ASN A 76 7.54 -0.73 -5.58
CA ASN A 76 6.23 -0.14 -5.35
C ASN A 76 5.11 -0.89 -6.08
N ARG A 77 5.37 -1.38 -7.30
CA ARG A 77 4.44 -2.23 -8.05
C ARG A 77 4.25 -3.59 -7.40
N ILE A 78 5.31 -4.18 -6.85
CA ILE A 78 5.24 -5.46 -6.14
C ILE A 78 4.36 -5.34 -4.90
N VAL A 79 4.64 -4.37 -4.02
CA VAL A 79 3.89 -4.19 -2.78
C VAL A 79 2.42 -3.84 -3.06
N PHE A 80 2.15 -2.97 -4.03
CA PHE A 80 0.79 -2.62 -4.44
C PHE A 80 -0.03 -3.86 -4.83
N ARG A 81 0.53 -4.73 -5.67
CA ARG A 81 -0.13 -5.97 -6.10
C ARG A 81 -0.36 -6.94 -4.94
N LEU A 82 0.62 -7.07 -4.04
CA LEU A 82 0.50 -7.91 -2.86
C LEU A 82 -0.61 -7.43 -1.92
N ALA A 83 -0.62 -6.13 -1.62
CA ALA A 83 -1.64 -5.52 -0.77
C ALA A 83 -3.05 -5.68 -1.35
N LEU A 84 -3.23 -5.44 -2.66
CA LEU A 84 -4.51 -5.68 -3.32
C LEU A 84 -4.95 -7.15 -3.26
N ASN A 85 -4.03 -8.08 -3.48
CA ASN A 85 -4.34 -9.51 -3.43
C ASN A 85 -4.72 -9.94 -2.00
N ARG A 86 -3.99 -9.46 -0.98
CA ARG A 86 -4.31 -9.68 0.44
C ARG A 86 -5.73 -9.16 0.75
N LYS A 87 -6.02 -7.91 0.38
CA LYS A 87 -7.34 -7.29 0.58
C LYS A 87 -8.47 -8.05 -0.12
N ARG A 88 -8.27 -8.46 -1.37
CA ARG A 88 -9.25 -9.30 -2.11
C ARG A 88 -9.43 -10.67 -1.45
N GLY A 89 -8.37 -11.25 -0.90
CA GLY A 89 -8.41 -12.48 -0.12
C GLY A 89 -9.31 -12.36 1.11
N TYR A 90 -9.15 -11.30 1.89
CA TYR A 90 -10.00 -11.00 3.05
C TYR A 90 -11.47 -10.82 2.66
N ARG A 91 -11.74 -10.03 1.63
CA ARG A 91 -13.13 -9.84 1.15
C ARG A 91 -13.78 -11.14 0.74
N ARG A 92 -13.05 -12.04 0.08
CA ARG A 92 -13.57 -13.36 -0.32
C ARG A 92 -13.79 -14.29 0.87
N ARG A 93 -12.93 -14.25 1.89
CA ARG A 93 -13.14 -14.99 3.14
C ARG A 93 -14.36 -14.45 3.87
N LEU A 94 -14.41 -13.14 4.10
CA LEU A 94 -15.54 -12.48 4.76
C LEU A 94 -16.85 -12.77 4.03
N ALA A 95 -16.91 -12.70 2.70
CA ALA A 95 -18.12 -13.03 1.93
C ALA A 95 -18.56 -14.50 2.05
N ARG A 96 -17.64 -15.42 2.33
CA ARG A 96 -17.97 -16.82 2.62
C ARG A 96 -18.42 -17.00 4.07
N ASP A 97 -17.77 -16.29 4.99
CA ASP A 97 -18.03 -16.40 6.43
C ASP A 97 -19.26 -15.58 6.85
N THR A 98 -19.62 -14.51 6.11
CA THR A 98 -20.86 -13.72 6.31
C THR A 98 -22.13 -14.44 5.86
N ALA A 99 -22.01 -15.61 5.22
CA ALA A 99 -23.14 -16.53 5.21
C ALA A 99 -23.51 -16.99 6.65
N TRP A 100 -22.67 -16.72 7.65
CA TRP A 100 -22.90 -17.13 9.05
C TRP A 100 -22.81 -16.01 10.10
N LEU A 101 -22.13 -14.87 9.87
CA LEU A 101 -22.00 -13.81 10.89
C LEU A 101 -21.75 -12.44 10.25
N ILE A 102 -22.70 -11.52 10.47
CA ILE A 102 -22.47 -10.08 10.36
C ILE A 102 -21.61 -9.70 11.57
N SER A 103 -20.31 -9.59 11.40
CA SER A 103 -19.42 -9.05 12.43
C SER A 103 -18.42 -8.06 11.83
N GLU A 104 -18.45 -6.91 12.46
CA GLU A 104 -17.65 -5.72 12.21
C GLU A 104 -16.15 -6.01 12.25
N THR A 105 -15.46 -5.86 11.14
CA THR A 105 -13.99 -5.71 11.21
C THR A 105 -13.69 -4.23 11.47
N ARG A 106 -13.64 -3.87 12.74
CA ARG A 106 -13.12 -2.59 13.19
C ARG A 106 -11.64 -2.53 12.87
N THR A 107 -11.26 -1.70 11.94
CA THR A 107 -9.86 -1.31 11.76
C THR A 107 -9.54 -0.31 12.85
N THR A 108 -8.94 -0.76 13.94
CA THR A 108 -8.43 0.12 14.99
C THR A 108 -7.20 0.85 14.46
N VAL A 109 -7.34 2.14 14.24
CA VAL A 109 -6.19 3.05 14.20
C VAL A 109 -6.02 3.57 15.61
N ASP A 110 -4.92 3.19 16.25
CA ASP A 110 -4.51 3.77 17.54
C ASP A 110 -4.31 5.28 17.35
N GLY A 111 -5.13 6.03 18.02
CA GLY A 111 -5.06 7.48 18.13
C GLY A 111 -6.17 7.95 19.05
N ALA A 112 -5.84 8.24 20.32
CA ALA A 112 -6.72 8.96 21.23
C ALA A 112 -6.96 10.38 20.67
N GLY A 113 -7.93 10.50 19.80
CA GLY A 113 -8.39 11.72 19.21
C GLY A 113 -9.91 11.76 19.22
N ASP A 114 -10.44 12.94 19.42
CA ASP A 114 -11.82 13.36 19.41
C ASP A 114 -12.78 12.36 18.73
N ALA A 115 -13.73 11.80 19.47
CA ALA A 115 -14.63 10.74 18.99
C ALA A 115 -15.36 11.14 17.68
N GLU A 116 -15.68 12.42 17.54
CA GLU A 116 -16.33 12.98 16.35
C GLU A 116 -15.43 12.89 15.12
N LYS A 117 -14.13 13.23 15.28
CA LYS A 117 -13.12 13.10 14.23
C LYS A 117 -12.93 11.64 13.80
N GLN A 118 -12.98 10.72 14.76
CA GLN A 118 -12.86 9.29 14.46
C GLN A 118 -14.07 8.78 13.66
N VAL A 119 -15.28 9.17 14.03
CA VAL A 119 -16.52 8.84 13.28
C VAL A 119 -16.44 9.36 11.85
N MET A 120 -15.95 10.59 11.66
CA MET A 120 -15.76 11.18 10.34
C MET A 120 -14.73 10.45 9.50
N LEU A 121 -13.60 10.08 10.08
CA LEU A 121 -12.57 9.28 9.40
C LEU A 121 -13.10 7.90 8.99
N ASP A 122 -13.86 7.24 9.83
CA ASP A 122 -14.46 5.95 9.53
C ASP A 122 -15.54 6.06 8.43
N ARG A 123 -16.30 7.17 8.41
CA ARG A 123 -17.21 7.47 7.30
C ARG A 123 -16.43 7.64 5.99
N LEU A 124 -15.38 8.46 6.00
CA LEU A 124 -14.54 8.71 4.83
C LEU A 124 -13.92 7.40 4.30
N ARG A 125 -13.41 6.55 5.18
CA ARG A 125 -12.87 5.22 4.80
C ARG A 125 -13.91 4.36 4.11
N ARG A 126 -15.12 4.30 4.64
CA ARG A 126 -16.23 3.55 4.02
C ARG A 126 -16.57 4.06 2.62
N GLU A 127 -16.60 5.38 2.44
CA GLU A 127 -16.90 5.97 1.13
C GLU A 127 -15.76 5.73 0.12
N ILE A 128 -14.50 5.80 0.56
CA ILE A 128 -13.35 5.40 -0.27
C ILE A 128 -13.48 3.93 -0.73
N GLU A 129 -13.92 3.03 0.15
CA GLU A 129 -14.12 1.62 -0.20
C GLU A 129 -15.24 1.38 -1.22
N ARG A 130 -16.23 2.26 -1.29
CA ARG A 130 -17.33 2.22 -2.27
C ARG A 130 -16.93 2.73 -3.65
N LEU A 131 -15.84 3.50 -3.75
CA LEU A 131 -15.36 3.97 -5.04
C LEU A 131 -15.04 2.80 -5.98
N PRO A 132 -15.27 2.96 -7.30
CA PRO A 132 -14.76 2.02 -8.29
C PRO A 132 -13.27 1.76 -8.12
N GLU A 133 -12.82 0.53 -8.28
CA GLU A 133 -11.42 0.12 -8.00
C GLU A 133 -10.39 1.02 -8.70
N LYS A 134 -10.67 1.44 -9.95
CA LYS A 134 -9.79 2.33 -10.72
C LYS A 134 -9.61 3.72 -10.10
N LEU A 135 -10.64 4.24 -9.44
CA LEU A 135 -10.58 5.55 -8.73
C LEU A 135 -9.97 5.39 -7.34
N ARG A 136 -10.38 4.36 -6.62
CA ARG A 136 -9.87 4.05 -5.28
C ARG A 136 -8.36 3.84 -5.29
N SER A 137 -7.83 3.02 -6.22
CA SER A 137 -6.40 2.74 -6.33
C SER A 137 -5.56 3.99 -6.57
N VAL A 138 -5.97 4.88 -7.47
CA VAL A 138 -5.24 6.13 -7.70
C VAL A 138 -5.31 7.06 -6.49
N LEU A 139 -6.46 7.13 -5.83
CA LEU A 139 -6.62 7.96 -4.64
C LEU A 139 -5.74 7.47 -3.48
N GLN A 140 -5.78 6.17 -3.18
CA GLN A 140 -4.98 5.58 -2.10
C GLN A 140 -3.48 5.78 -2.32
N LEU A 141 -2.97 5.56 -3.54
CA LEU A 141 -1.57 5.81 -3.86
C LEU A 141 -1.20 7.29 -3.80
N SER A 142 -2.10 8.19 -4.20
CA SER A 142 -1.87 9.64 -4.13
C SER A 142 -1.87 10.21 -2.71
N LEU A 143 -2.27 9.42 -1.71
CA LEU A 143 -2.16 9.77 -0.28
C LEU A 143 -0.83 9.33 0.34
N VAL A 144 -0.04 8.54 -0.37
CA VAL A 144 1.31 8.14 0.07
C VAL A 144 2.25 9.31 -0.10
N GLU A 145 2.99 9.64 0.96
CA GLU A 145 3.99 10.71 0.94
C GLU A 145 5.01 10.52 -0.19
N GLU A 146 5.42 11.60 -0.79
CA GLU A 146 6.44 11.65 -1.86
C GLU A 146 6.07 10.89 -3.15
N MET A 147 4.81 10.50 -3.36
CA MET A 147 4.36 9.94 -4.62
C MET A 147 3.65 11.00 -5.47
N ASP A 148 4.25 11.37 -6.56
CA ASP A 148 3.64 12.23 -7.55
C ASP A 148 2.76 11.44 -8.56
N ALA A 149 2.11 12.17 -9.49
CA ALA A 149 1.26 11.52 -10.48
C ALA A 149 2.03 10.62 -11.47
N ALA A 150 3.33 10.84 -11.67
CA ALA A 150 4.16 9.98 -12.50
C ALA A 150 4.51 8.69 -11.76
N ASP A 151 4.87 8.77 -10.47
CA ASP A 151 5.10 7.62 -9.59
C ASP A 151 3.86 6.71 -9.52
N VAL A 152 2.70 7.31 -9.23
CA VAL A 152 1.41 6.57 -9.20
C VAL A 152 1.13 5.93 -10.56
N GLY A 153 1.36 6.66 -11.65
CA GLY A 153 1.22 6.16 -13.01
C GLY A 153 2.13 4.98 -13.30
N ALA A 154 3.40 5.05 -12.86
CA ALA A 154 4.36 3.95 -13.00
C ALA A 154 3.92 2.68 -12.24
N VAL A 155 3.35 2.81 -11.04
CA VAL A 155 2.81 1.68 -10.26
C VAL A 155 1.61 1.05 -10.94
N LEU A 156 0.66 1.87 -11.41
CA LEU A 156 -0.60 1.40 -11.98
C LEU A 156 -0.52 1.06 -13.48
N GLY A 157 0.55 1.44 -14.16
CA GLY A 157 0.71 1.26 -15.61
C GLY A 157 -0.20 2.18 -16.43
N ILE A 158 -0.41 3.42 -15.98
CA ILE A 158 -1.25 4.42 -16.64
C ILE A 158 -0.53 5.78 -16.76
N PRO A 159 -0.87 6.62 -17.74
CA PRO A 159 -0.28 7.95 -17.87
C PRO A 159 -0.58 8.86 -16.67
N ALA A 160 0.37 9.73 -16.31
CA ALA A 160 0.20 10.69 -15.20
C ALA A 160 -1.03 11.61 -15.37
N GLY A 161 -1.38 11.98 -16.61
CA GLY A 161 -2.61 12.72 -16.92
C GLY A 161 -3.88 11.94 -16.50
N THR A 162 -3.88 10.63 -16.75
CA THR A 162 -4.97 9.74 -16.32
C THR A 162 -5.05 9.62 -14.79
N VAL A 163 -3.90 9.64 -14.11
CA VAL A 163 -3.87 9.68 -12.63
C VAL A 163 -4.56 10.95 -12.12
N ARG A 164 -4.15 12.13 -12.64
CA ARG A 164 -4.72 13.42 -12.21
C ARG A 164 -6.23 13.49 -12.41
N SER A 165 -6.72 13.08 -13.59
CA SER A 165 -8.16 13.08 -13.87
C SER A 165 -8.94 12.14 -12.98
N ARG A 166 -8.41 10.92 -12.71
CA ARG A 166 -9.05 9.96 -11.80
C ARG A 166 -9.05 10.43 -10.34
N VAL A 167 -7.96 11.06 -9.86
CA VAL A 167 -7.91 11.65 -8.52
C VAL A 167 -8.95 12.77 -8.40
N HIS A 168 -9.04 13.64 -9.42
CA HIS A 168 -10.05 14.69 -9.44
C HIS A 168 -11.48 14.11 -9.35
N THR A 169 -11.79 13.12 -10.19
CA THR A 169 -13.10 12.45 -10.18
C THR A 169 -13.38 11.77 -8.83
N ALA A 170 -12.39 11.08 -8.25
CA ALA A 170 -12.55 10.42 -6.96
C ALA A 170 -12.85 11.42 -5.84
N ARG A 171 -12.12 12.53 -5.80
CA ARG A 171 -12.35 13.61 -4.83
C ARG A 171 -13.73 14.25 -4.98
N LYS A 172 -14.17 14.51 -6.21
CA LYS A 172 -15.49 15.05 -6.48
C LYS A 172 -16.59 14.15 -5.93
N LEU A 173 -16.54 12.84 -6.24
CA LEU A 173 -17.51 11.87 -5.73
C LEU A 173 -17.51 11.79 -4.20
N LEU A 174 -16.36 11.86 -3.56
CA LEU A 174 -16.29 11.86 -2.09
C LEU A 174 -16.88 13.12 -1.50
N LEU A 175 -16.63 14.29 -2.08
CA LEU A 175 -17.22 15.55 -1.61
C LEU A 175 -18.74 15.56 -1.72
N GLU A 176 -19.31 15.00 -2.81
CA GLU A 176 -20.77 14.92 -3.00
C GLU A 176 -21.45 14.02 -1.94
N VAL A 177 -20.77 13.00 -1.43
CA VAL A 177 -21.33 12.07 -0.43
C VAL A 177 -21.07 12.55 1.00
N MET A 178 -20.07 13.40 1.20
CA MET A 178 -19.67 13.89 2.53
C MET A 178 -20.38 15.18 2.95
N GLN A 179 -21.07 15.87 2.02
CA GLN A 179 -21.98 16.98 2.30
C GLN A 179 -23.29 16.45 2.90
#